data_2f460007ebe4b9d480794109ad168f3b
#
_entry.id   2f460007ebe4b9d480794109ad168f3b
#
_cell.length_a   1.000
_cell.length_b   1.000
_cell.length_c   1.000
_cell.angle_alpha   90.00
_cell.angle_beta   90.00
_cell.angle_gamma   90.00
#
_symmetry.space_group_name_H-M   'P 1'
#
loop_
_entity.id
_entity.type
_entity.pdbx_description
1 polymer ?
#
loop_
_entity_poly.entity_id
_entity_poly.type
_entity_poly.pdbx_seq_one_letter_code
_entity_poly.pdbx_strand_id
1 'polypeptide(L)'
;ELKKQEKRRKLLVVCCSVIAVACLGYFGIYNWYNIRTADNYKQLSELKDKEPATGQNQDPVIHYTADETQSTPPPVLDEYKNLLNKNKRLIGWVKIDDTNIDYPVMQTTDNEYYLDHNLNQEYDKNGSIFMDKDCDVLKPSTNFILYGHHMKSGQMFGSLSSYSDQSYCEKHPYIQFDTIYEKGLYEIMYVF
;
A
#
# COMPACT_ATOMS: atom_id res chain seq x y z
N GLU A 1 -57.29 -0.63 20.53
CA GLU A 1 -55.94 0.02 20.69
C GLU A 1 -54.86 -0.98 20.98
N LEU A 2 -55.02 -1.87 21.95
CA LEU A 2 -54.00 -2.87 22.33
C LEU A 2 -53.50 -3.74 21.17
N LYS A 3 -54.42 -4.24 20.31
CA LYS A 3 -54.02 -5.03 19.12
C LYS A 3 -53.24 -4.23 18.10
N LYS A 4 -53.47 -2.92 17.97
CA LYS A 4 -52.73 -2.03 17.08
C LYS A 4 -51.34 -1.73 17.58
N GLN A 5 -51.18 -1.58 18.89
CA GLN A 5 -49.86 -1.42 19.52
C GLN A 5 -49.04 -2.72 19.44
N GLU A 6 -49.62 -3.87 19.61
CA GLU A 6 -48.93 -5.16 19.48
C GLU A 6 -48.43 -5.40 18.02
N LYS A 7 -49.26 -5.07 17.04
CA LYS A 7 -48.82 -5.14 15.62
C LYS A 7 -47.67 -4.19 15.34
N ARG A 8 -47.71 -2.95 15.84
CA ARG A 8 -46.61 -1.99 15.69
C ARG A 8 -45.31 -2.48 16.32
N ARG A 9 -45.41 -3.06 17.53
CA ARG A 9 -44.25 -3.64 18.25
C ARG A 9 -43.65 -4.82 17.50
N LYS A 10 -44.46 -5.73 16.97
CA LYS A 10 -44.00 -6.85 16.15
C LYS A 10 -43.31 -6.35 14.86
N LEU A 11 -43.88 -5.34 14.19
CA LEU A 11 -43.29 -4.74 13.01
C LEU A 11 -41.93 -4.11 13.32
N LEU A 12 -41.82 -3.37 14.44
CA LEU A 12 -40.55 -2.77 14.85
C LEU A 12 -39.47 -3.82 15.11
N VAL A 13 -39.82 -4.90 15.81
CA VAL A 13 -38.90 -6.03 16.09
C VAL A 13 -38.41 -6.64 14.77
N VAL A 14 -39.30 -6.88 13.81
CA VAL A 14 -38.95 -7.43 12.52
C VAL A 14 -38.03 -6.46 11.75
N CYS A 15 -38.34 -5.17 11.72
CA CYS A 15 -37.50 -4.16 11.06
C CYS A 15 -36.09 -4.09 11.71
N CYS A 16 -36.02 -4.06 13.04
CA CYS A 16 -34.73 -4.06 13.75
C CYS A 16 -33.93 -5.33 13.47
N SER A 17 -34.59 -6.49 13.41
CA SER A 17 -33.93 -7.76 13.09
C SER A 17 -33.36 -7.77 11.68
N VAL A 18 -34.10 -7.26 10.70
CA VAL A 18 -33.64 -7.15 9.30
C VAL A 18 -32.42 -6.20 9.20
N ILE A 19 -32.50 -5.05 9.87
CA ILE A 19 -31.37 -4.09 9.90
C ILE A 19 -30.15 -4.73 10.55
N ALA A 20 -30.31 -5.45 11.69
CA ALA A 20 -29.21 -6.12 12.35
C ALA A 20 -28.54 -7.17 11.47
N VAL A 21 -29.32 -7.99 10.74
CA VAL A 21 -28.79 -8.98 9.79
C VAL A 21 -28.06 -8.28 8.63
N ALA A 22 -28.62 -7.19 8.11
CA ALA A 22 -27.95 -6.42 7.04
C ALA A 22 -26.63 -5.82 7.51
N CYS A 23 -26.57 -5.26 8.73
CA CYS A 23 -25.35 -4.73 9.32
C CYS A 23 -24.29 -5.82 9.53
N LEU A 24 -24.69 -7.00 10.03
CA LEU A 24 -23.77 -8.13 10.20
C LEU A 24 -23.24 -8.63 8.85
N GLY A 25 -24.12 -8.72 7.85
CA GLY A 25 -23.71 -9.09 6.49
C GLY A 25 -22.72 -8.08 5.89
N TYR A 26 -22.99 -6.78 6.00
CA TYR A 26 -22.08 -5.74 5.57
C TYR A 26 -20.74 -5.81 6.30
N PHE A 27 -20.76 -5.98 7.62
CA PHE A 27 -19.53 -6.11 8.43
C PHE A 27 -18.73 -7.35 8.02
N GLY A 28 -19.38 -8.48 7.78
CA GLY A 28 -18.71 -9.70 7.30
C GLY A 28 -18.04 -9.49 5.94
N ILE A 29 -18.75 -8.90 4.99
CA ILE A 29 -18.20 -8.59 3.64
C ILE A 29 -17.04 -7.61 3.76
N TYR A 30 -17.17 -6.56 4.56
CA TYR A 30 -16.11 -5.57 4.77
C TYR A 30 -14.83 -6.20 5.31
N ASN A 31 -14.94 -7.05 6.35
CA ASN A 31 -13.78 -7.74 6.92
C ASN A 31 -13.18 -8.74 5.94
N TRP A 32 -14.00 -9.46 5.18
CA TRP A 32 -13.51 -10.40 4.18
C TRP A 32 -12.66 -9.71 3.10
N TYR A 33 -13.11 -8.55 2.61
CA TYR A 33 -12.32 -7.75 1.66
C TYR A 33 -10.99 -7.30 2.26
N ASN A 34 -10.98 -6.82 3.50
CA ASN A 34 -9.73 -6.37 4.15
C ASN A 34 -8.74 -7.52 4.35
N ILE A 35 -9.22 -8.70 4.78
CA ILE A 35 -8.37 -9.90 4.94
C ILE A 35 -7.80 -10.32 3.58
N ARG A 36 -8.64 -10.40 2.55
CA ARG A 36 -8.20 -10.78 1.20
C ARG A 36 -7.13 -9.83 0.65
N THR A 37 -7.30 -8.53 0.84
CA THR A 37 -6.32 -7.53 0.42
C THR A 37 -5.00 -7.71 1.18
N ALA A 38 -5.03 -7.90 2.51
CA ALA A 38 -3.84 -8.16 3.31
C ALA A 38 -3.11 -9.44 2.86
N ASP A 39 -3.84 -10.53 2.62
CA ASP A 39 -3.26 -11.79 2.15
C ASP A 39 -2.61 -11.64 0.75
N ASN A 40 -3.21 -10.87 -0.15
CA ASN A 40 -2.64 -10.58 -1.46
C ASN A 40 -1.31 -9.84 -1.33
N TYR A 41 -1.23 -8.80 -0.51
CA TYR A 41 0.01 -8.05 -0.32
C TYR A 41 1.08 -8.87 0.39
N LYS A 42 0.70 -9.71 1.36
CA LYS A 42 1.63 -10.66 1.99
C LYS A 42 2.21 -11.64 0.98
N GLN A 43 1.40 -12.19 0.07
CA GLN A 43 1.90 -13.06 -0.99
C GLN A 43 2.84 -12.33 -1.96
N LEU A 44 2.61 -11.05 -2.22
CA LEU A 44 3.50 -10.25 -3.05
C LEU A 44 4.83 -9.96 -2.35
N SER A 45 4.84 -9.67 -1.04
CA SER A 45 6.05 -9.53 -0.23
C SER A 45 6.84 -10.85 -0.21
N GLU A 46 6.17 -11.99 0.02
CA GLU A 46 6.82 -13.31 -0.04
C GLU A 46 7.39 -13.64 -1.44
N LEU A 47 6.79 -13.14 -2.52
CA LEU A 47 7.33 -13.33 -3.87
C LEU A 47 8.59 -12.49 -4.09
N LYS A 48 8.65 -11.29 -3.52
CA LYS A 48 9.84 -10.45 -3.51
C LYS A 48 10.99 -11.15 -2.76
N ASP A 49 10.71 -11.69 -1.57
CA ASP A 49 11.72 -12.30 -0.69
C ASP A 49 12.21 -13.68 -1.17
N LYS A 50 11.46 -14.38 -2.04
CA LYS A 50 11.81 -15.73 -2.54
C LYS A 50 12.79 -15.76 -3.70
N GLU A 51 13.09 -14.63 -4.30
CA GLU A 51 14.16 -14.58 -5.31
C GLU A 51 15.51 -14.71 -4.58
N PRO A 52 16.37 -15.67 -4.99
CA PRO A 52 17.68 -15.78 -4.40
C PRO A 52 18.44 -14.47 -4.68
N ALA A 53 18.72 -13.74 -3.64
CA ALA A 53 19.76 -12.73 -3.68
C ALA A 53 21.05 -13.45 -4.10
N THR A 54 21.33 -13.49 -5.40
CA THR A 54 22.63 -13.92 -5.89
C THR A 54 23.62 -12.90 -5.41
N GLY A 55 24.20 -13.23 -4.25
CA GLY A 55 25.23 -12.57 -3.49
C GLY A 55 25.71 -11.22 -3.99
N GLN A 56 25.47 -10.25 -3.17
CA GLN A 56 26.56 -9.39 -2.67
C GLN A 56 25.96 -8.47 -1.61
N ASN A 57 26.54 -8.50 -0.40
CA ASN A 57 26.42 -7.43 0.54
C ASN A 57 26.77 -6.12 -0.20
N GLN A 58 25.76 -5.38 -0.61
CA GLN A 58 25.96 -4.03 -1.11
C GLN A 58 25.55 -3.09 0.00
N ASP A 59 26.56 -2.37 0.48
CA ASP A 59 26.40 -1.26 1.40
C ASP A 59 25.32 -0.30 0.90
N PRO A 60 24.55 0.31 1.81
CA PRO A 60 23.48 1.22 1.43
C PRO A 60 24.06 2.50 0.83
N VAL A 61 23.30 3.04 -0.11
CA VAL A 61 23.43 4.41 -0.63
C VAL A 61 24.45 4.60 -1.74
N ILE A 62 24.02 4.33 -2.96
CA ILE A 62 24.53 5.09 -4.10
C ILE A 62 23.42 6.05 -4.54
N HIS A 63 23.62 7.34 -4.30
CA HIS A 63 22.84 8.37 -4.98
C HIS A 63 23.09 8.23 -6.48
N TYR A 64 22.11 7.73 -7.21
CA TYR A 64 22.19 7.67 -8.65
C TYR A 64 22.10 9.10 -9.18
N THR A 65 23.24 9.70 -9.50
CA THR A 65 23.30 10.87 -10.37
C THR A 65 23.20 10.32 -11.79
N ALA A 66 22.04 10.53 -12.43
CA ALA A 66 21.86 10.18 -13.82
C ALA A 66 22.98 10.85 -14.65
N ASP A 67 23.93 10.05 -15.11
CA ASP A 67 24.90 10.51 -16.09
C ASP A 67 24.13 10.70 -17.40
N GLU A 68 24.02 11.93 -17.87
CA GLU A 68 23.25 12.30 -19.09
C GLU A 68 23.72 11.56 -20.34
N THR A 69 24.78 10.76 -20.24
CA THR A 69 25.39 10.00 -21.34
C THR A 69 24.88 8.56 -21.47
N GLN A 70 24.13 8.02 -20.50
CA GLN A 70 23.61 6.65 -20.63
C GLN A 70 22.22 6.64 -21.28
N SER A 71 22.15 6.15 -22.51
CA SER A 71 20.90 6.00 -23.27
C SER A 71 20.05 4.78 -22.88
N THR A 72 20.54 3.92 -21.97
CA THR A 72 19.85 2.71 -21.51
C THR A 72 19.54 2.81 -20.02
N PRO A 73 18.31 2.46 -19.60
CA PRO A 73 17.95 2.44 -18.17
C PRO A 73 18.82 1.43 -17.42
N PRO A 74 19.08 1.66 -16.12
CA PRO A 74 19.78 0.71 -15.27
C PRO A 74 19.11 -0.66 -15.25
N PRO A 75 19.83 -1.75 -14.93
CA PRO A 75 19.23 -3.07 -14.81
C PRO A 75 18.22 -3.09 -13.65
N VAL A 76 17.10 -3.75 -13.88
CA VAL A 76 16.09 -3.98 -12.83
C VAL A 76 16.66 -4.96 -11.80
N LEU A 77 16.51 -4.63 -10.51
CA LEU A 77 16.88 -5.51 -9.40
C LEU A 77 16.17 -6.87 -9.50
N ASP A 78 16.87 -7.95 -9.24
CA ASP A 78 16.36 -9.32 -9.45
C ASP A 78 15.07 -9.59 -8.69
N GLU A 79 14.96 -9.10 -7.47
CA GLU A 79 13.78 -9.23 -6.60
C GLU A 79 12.49 -8.60 -7.17
N TYR A 80 12.62 -7.63 -8.09
CA TYR A 80 11.46 -6.97 -8.72
C TYR A 80 11.08 -7.52 -10.08
N LYS A 81 11.92 -8.35 -10.73
CA LYS A 81 11.69 -8.86 -12.10
C LYS A 81 10.36 -9.60 -12.23
N ASN A 82 10.05 -10.50 -11.29
CA ASN A 82 8.81 -11.27 -11.32
C ASN A 82 7.57 -10.40 -11.10
N LEU A 83 7.65 -9.44 -10.18
CA LEU A 83 6.57 -8.50 -9.92
C LEU A 83 6.36 -7.56 -11.12
N LEU A 84 7.45 -7.08 -11.72
CA LEU A 84 7.41 -6.25 -12.93
C LEU A 84 6.82 -7.01 -14.13
N ASN A 85 7.00 -8.34 -14.21
CA ASN A 85 6.36 -9.16 -15.22
C ASN A 85 4.84 -9.27 -15.02
N LYS A 86 4.36 -9.23 -13.76
CA LYS A 86 2.93 -9.18 -13.47
C LYS A 86 2.30 -7.85 -13.83
N ASN A 87 2.98 -6.74 -13.50
CA ASN A 87 2.51 -5.41 -13.84
C ASN A 87 3.69 -4.48 -14.16
N LYS A 88 3.76 -4.02 -15.42
CA LYS A 88 4.82 -3.12 -15.92
C LYS A 88 4.75 -1.70 -15.33
N ARG A 89 3.70 -1.39 -14.55
CA ARG A 89 3.54 -0.11 -13.84
C ARG A 89 4.13 -0.14 -12.43
N LEU A 90 4.75 -1.25 -12.01
CA LEU A 90 5.51 -1.32 -10.77
C LEU A 90 6.77 -0.45 -10.92
N ILE A 91 6.99 0.45 -9.97
CA ILE A 91 8.17 1.33 -9.97
C ILE A 91 9.04 1.18 -8.73
N GLY A 92 8.56 0.47 -7.70
CA GLY A 92 9.30 0.29 -6.47
C GLY A 92 8.53 -0.41 -5.38
N TRP A 93 9.07 -0.31 -4.17
CA TRP A 93 8.52 -0.93 -2.96
C TRP A 93 8.75 -0.02 -1.75
N VAL A 94 7.74 0.17 -0.92
CA VAL A 94 7.84 0.91 0.32
C VAL A 94 7.65 -0.02 1.51
N LYS A 95 8.54 0.09 2.50
CA LYS A 95 8.49 -0.69 3.73
C LYS A 95 8.87 0.15 4.94
N ILE A 96 8.20 -0.08 6.06
CA ILE A 96 8.58 0.43 7.37
C ILE A 96 8.64 -0.77 8.31
N ASP A 97 9.81 -1.06 8.84
CA ASP A 97 10.02 -2.22 9.70
C ASP A 97 9.13 -2.18 10.95
N ASP A 98 8.71 -3.37 11.41
CA ASP A 98 7.81 -3.57 12.54
C ASP A 98 6.43 -2.88 12.39
N THR A 99 6.04 -2.59 11.15
CA THR A 99 4.71 -2.09 10.80
C THR A 99 4.06 -2.96 9.74
N ASN A 100 2.81 -2.67 9.39
CA ASN A 100 2.13 -3.32 8.27
C ASN A 100 2.34 -2.61 6.93
N ILE A 101 3.22 -1.60 6.87
CA ILE A 101 3.62 -0.95 5.61
C ILE A 101 4.72 -1.77 4.95
N ASP A 102 4.32 -2.57 3.96
CA ASP A 102 5.17 -3.43 3.15
C ASP A 102 4.46 -3.66 1.81
N TYR A 103 4.55 -2.67 0.91
CA TYR A 103 3.71 -2.58 -0.28
C TYR A 103 4.48 -2.26 -1.57
N PRO A 104 4.07 -2.84 -2.71
CA PRO A 104 4.51 -2.38 -4.02
C PRO A 104 4.08 -0.93 -4.25
N VAL A 105 4.92 -0.17 -4.94
CA VAL A 105 4.63 1.19 -5.36
C VAL A 105 4.40 1.20 -6.87
N MET A 106 3.22 1.68 -7.25
CA MET A 106 2.77 1.73 -8.63
C MET A 106 2.90 3.15 -9.20
N GLN A 107 2.86 3.28 -10.52
CA GLN A 107 2.76 4.59 -11.17
C GLN A 107 1.98 4.47 -12.48
N THR A 108 1.23 5.50 -12.82
CA THR A 108 0.56 5.66 -14.12
C THR A 108 0.63 7.11 -14.58
N THR A 109 0.01 7.42 -15.70
CA THR A 109 -0.03 8.77 -16.29
C THR A 109 -0.99 9.72 -15.58
N ASP A 110 -1.69 9.26 -14.55
CA ASP A 110 -2.60 10.04 -13.72
C ASP A 110 -2.39 9.68 -12.23
N ASN A 111 -3.00 10.45 -11.32
CA ASN A 111 -2.97 10.21 -9.89
C ASN A 111 -4.31 9.67 -9.36
N GLU A 112 -5.14 9.06 -10.22
CA GLU A 112 -6.48 8.60 -9.87
C GLU A 112 -6.63 7.07 -9.98
N TYR A 113 -6.04 6.44 -10.99
CA TYR A 113 -6.23 5.03 -11.29
C TYR A 113 -5.96 4.10 -10.10
N TYR A 114 -4.88 4.30 -9.36
CA TYR A 114 -4.51 3.46 -8.24
C TYR A 114 -5.20 3.82 -6.91
N LEU A 115 -6.13 4.78 -6.92
CA LEU A 115 -7.01 5.00 -5.77
C LEU A 115 -7.98 3.82 -5.56
N ASP A 116 -8.33 3.10 -6.62
CA ASP A 116 -9.29 1.99 -6.56
C ASP A 116 -8.90 0.77 -7.41
N HIS A 117 -7.60 0.61 -7.74
CA HIS A 117 -7.06 -0.55 -8.44
C HIS A 117 -5.84 -1.12 -7.73
N ASN A 118 -5.75 -2.47 -7.70
CA ASN A 118 -4.61 -3.18 -7.13
C ASN A 118 -3.51 -3.45 -8.17
N LEU A 119 -2.41 -4.10 -7.74
CA LEU A 119 -1.29 -4.47 -8.62
C LEU A 119 -1.74 -5.33 -9.81
N ASN A 120 -2.77 -6.17 -9.65
CA ASN A 120 -3.31 -6.99 -10.73
C ASN A 120 -4.21 -6.21 -11.71
N GLN A 121 -4.35 -4.90 -11.52
CA GLN A 121 -5.23 -4.03 -12.30
C GLN A 121 -6.73 -4.34 -12.11
N GLU A 122 -7.07 -4.98 -10.99
CA GLU A 122 -8.44 -5.27 -10.59
C GLU A 122 -8.95 -4.15 -9.69
N TYR A 123 -10.26 -3.90 -9.73
CA TYR A 123 -10.90 -2.99 -8.81
C TYR A 123 -10.72 -3.46 -7.36
N ASP A 124 -10.15 -2.61 -6.53
CA ASP A 124 -10.00 -2.79 -5.09
C ASP A 124 -10.21 -1.43 -4.40
N LYS A 125 -11.25 -1.32 -3.58
CA LYS A 125 -11.57 -0.08 -2.84
C LYS A 125 -10.44 0.43 -1.94
N ASN A 126 -9.48 -0.42 -1.61
CA ASN A 126 -8.29 -0.06 -0.82
C ASN A 126 -7.18 0.53 -1.71
N GLY A 127 -7.32 0.41 -3.02
CA GLY A 127 -6.34 0.89 -4.00
C GLY A 127 -4.97 0.25 -3.83
N SER A 128 -3.96 0.98 -4.25
CA SER A 128 -2.53 0.64 -4.08
C SER A 128 -1.78 1.84 -3.52
N ILE A 129 -0.55 1.60 -3.05
CA ILE A 129 0.40 2.70 -2.89
C ILE A 129 0.94 3.06 -4.28
N PHE A 130 0.95 4.33 -4.62
CA PHE A 130 1.42 4.80 -5.91
C PHE A 130 2.19 6.11 -5.81
N MET A 131 3.08 6.32 -6.79
CA MET A 131 3.89 7.52 -6.89
C MET A 131 3.20 8.54 -7.81
N ASP A 132 3.39 9.82 -7.49
CA ASP A 132 2.91 10.93 -8.30
C ASP A 132 3.38 10.80 -9.75
N LYS A 133 2.47 11.09 -10.69
CA LYS A 133 2.69 10.94 -12.14
C LYS A 133 3.86 11.79 -12.68
N ASP A 134 4.17 12.90 -12.00
CA ASP A 134 5.23 13.83 -12.41
C ASP A 134 6.60 13.50 -11.77
N CYS A 135 6.66 12.47 -10.90
CA CYS A 135 7.92 11.93 -10.38
C CYS A 135 8.55 10.95 -11.35
N ASP A 136 9.89 10.91 -11.40
CA ASP A 136 10.67 10.03 -12.27
C ASP A 136 11.73 9.27 -11.46
N VAL A 137 11.74 7.93 -11.56
CA VAL A 137 12.72 7.07 -10.88
C VAL A 137 14.00 6.86 -11.69
N LEU A 138 13.99 7.17 -12.99
CA LEU A 138 15.18 7.08 -13.87
C LEU A 138 15.99 8.38 -13.87
N LYS A 139 15.29 9.52 -13.76
CA LYS A 139 15.86 10.85 -13.54
C LYS A 139 15.31 11.36 -12.23
N PRO A 140 15.92 10.97 -11.09
CA PRO A 140 15.31 11.19 -9.80
C PRO A 140 14.85 12.63 -9.62
N SER A 141 13.57 12.79 -9.34
CA SER A 141 12.99 14.06 -8.95
C SER A 141 13.60 14.49 -7.62
N THR A 142 13.65 15.80 -7.35
CA THR A 142 14.09 16.30 -6.04
C THR A 142 13.27 15.71 -4.89
N ASN A 143 11.99 15.43 -5.16
CA ASN A 143 11.07 14.78 -4.22
C ASN A 143 10.38 13.61 -4.89
N PHE A 144 10.21 12.52 -4.15
CA PHE A 144 9.26 11.46 -4.49
C PHE A 144 8.01 11.65 -3.63
N ILE A 145 6.85 11.70 -4.27
CA ILE A 145 5.56 11.82 -3.59
C ILE A 145 4.83 10.49 -3.73
N LEU A 146 4.54 9.84 -2.61
CA LEU A 146 3.79 8.60 -2.56
C LEU A 146 2.40 8.85 -1.98
N TYR A 147 1.39 8.29 -2.61
CA TYR A 147 -0.01 8.33 -2.20
C TYR A 147 -0.48 6.96 -1.74
N GLY A 148 -1.40 6.95 -0.82
CA GLY A 148 -2.08 5.74 -0.36
C GLY A 148 -3.24 6.08 0.55
N HIS A 149 -4.28 5.24 0.54
CA HIS A 149 -5.43 5.44 1.41
C HIS A 149 -5.06 5.32 2.89
N HIS A 150 -5.62 6.22 3.70
CA HIS A 150 -5.64 6.09 5.14
C HIS A 150 -6.79 5.19 5.58
N MET A 151 -6.54 3.87 5.65
CA MET A 151 -7.55 2.89 5.99
C MET A 151 -7.76 2.77 7.51
N LYS A 152 -9.02 2.75 7.97
CA LYS A 152 -9.36 2.50 9.39
C LYS A 152 -8.91 1.11 9.88
N SER A 153 -8.67 0.17 8.97
CA SER A 153 -8.09 -1.15 9.27
C SER A 153 -6.59 -1.09 9.57
N GLY A 154 -5.95 0.06 9.42
CA GLY A 154 -4.50 0.24 9.52
C GLY A 154 -3.74 -0.20 8.26
N GLN A 155 -4.42 -0.71 7.24
CA GLN A 155 -3.81 -1.06 5.95
C GLN A 155 -3.44 0.19 5.16
N MET A 156 -2.69 0.00 4.08
CA MET A 156 -2.12 1.07 3.26
C MET A 156 -1.36 2.06 4.15
N PHE A 157 -1.66 3.34 4.09
CA PHE A 157 -1.06 4.35 4.96
C PHE A 157 -1.86 4.61 6.25
N GLY A 158 -2.80 3.71 6.61
CA GLY A 158 -3.62 3.84 7.82
C GLY A 158 -2.81 3.87 9.12
N SER A 159 -1.69 3.13 9.20
CA SER A 159 -0.81 3.10 10.38
C SER A 159 0.08 4.35 10.52
N LEU A 160 0.20 5.19 9.49
CA LEU A 160 1.00 6.43 9.57
C LEU A 160 0.47 7.41 10.62
N SER A 161 -0.82 7.34 11.00
CA SER A 161 -1.35 8.13 12.11
C SER A 161 -0.66 7.89 13.45
N SER A 162 0.00 6.72 13.63
CA SER A 162 0.77 6.40 14.83
C SER A 162 2.01 7.30 15.00
N TYR A 163 2.48 7.91 13.92
CA TYR A 163 3.58 8.88 13.96
C TYR A 163 3.22 10.21 14.65
N SER A 164 1.96 10.41 15.05
CA SER A 164 1.58 11.48 15.97
C SER A 164 2.16 11.28 17.38
N ASP A 165 2.61 10.07 17.72
CA ASP A 165 3.30 9.75 18.97
C ASP A 165 4.81 9.76 18.74
N GLN A 166 5.54 10.58 19.52
CA GLN A 166 6.99 10.70 19.42
C GLN A 166 7.70 9.37 19.69
N SER A 167 7.21 8.58 20.65
CA SER A 167 7.81 7.28 20.96
C SER A 167 7.70 6.29 19.80
N TYR A 168 6.69 6.44 18.95
CA TYR A 168 6.54 5.68 17.73
C TYR A 168 7.55 6.13 16.65
N CYS A 169 7.76 7.44 16.48
CA CYS A 169 8.76 7.99 15.57
C CYS A 169 10.17 7.49 15.95
N GLU A 170 10.51 7.49 17.24
CA GLU A 170 11.81 7.03 17.74
C GLU A 170 12.05 5.54 17.49
N LYS A 171 11.00 4.72 17.45
CA LYS A 171 11.09 3.28 17.15
C LYS A 171 11.13 2.99 15.66
N HIS A 172 10.52 3.84 14.84
CA HIS A 172 10.40 3.66 13.39
C HIS A 172 10.93 4.89 12.63
N PRO A 173 12.23 5.25 12.82
CA PRO A 173 12.79 6.48 12.27
C PRO A 173 13.06 6.41 10.78
N TYR A 174 13.02 5.22 10.17
CA TYR A 174 13.41 5.01 8.78
C TYR A 174 12.27 4.44 7.94
N ILE A 175 12.21 4.90 6.70
CA ILE A 175 11.36 4.37 5.64
C ILE A 175 12.29 3.80 4.57
N GLN A 176 12.13 2.53 4.23
CA GLN A 176 12.74 1.93 3.05
C GLN A 176 11.83 2.23 1.85
N PHE A 177 12.38 2.86 0.84
CA PHE A 177 11.72 3.02 -0.45
C PHE A 177 12.70 2.63 -1.54
N ASP A 178 12.52 1.43 -2.06
CA ASP A 178 13.30 0.93 -3.18
C ASP A 178 12.59 1.32 -4.47
N THR A 179 13.35 1.84 -5.42
CA THR A 179 12.91 1.81 -6.82
C THR A 179 13.16 0.43 -7.39
N ILE A 180 12.62 0.10 -8.56
CA ILE A 180 12.97 -1.17 -9.22
C ILE A 180 14.44 -1.24 -9.65
N TYR A 181 15.21 -0.16 -9.52
CA TYR A 181 16.60 -0.02 -9.97
C TYR A 181 17.59 0.08 -8.83
N GLU A 182 17.19 0.64 -7.68
CA GLU A 182 18.07 0.91 -6.54
C GLU A 182 17.32 0.83 -5.22
N LYS A 183 18.06 0.54 -4.15
CA LYS A 183 17.56 0.53 -2.77
C LYS A 183 17.73 1.90 -2.13
N GLY A 184 16.72 2.34 -1.39
CA GLY A 184 16.72 3.62 -0.70
C GLY A 184 16.31 3.50 0.77
N LEU A 185 17.00 4.23 1.63
CA LEU A 185 16.67 4.37 3.05
C LEU A 185 16.53 5.85 3.38
N TYR A 186 15.38 6.23 3.91
CA TYR A 186 15.00 7.61 4.20
C TYR A 186 14.75 7.78 5.68
N GLU A 187 15.35 8.81 6.28
CA GLU A 187 15.09 9.19 7.66
C GLU A 187 13.91 10.16 7.73
N ILE A 188 13.01 9.94 8.70
CA ILE A 188 11.84 10.80 8.89
C ILE A 188 12.28 12.14 9.48
N MET A 189 12.00 13.22 8.75
CA MET A 189 12.29 14.58 9.21
C MET A 189 11.09 15.24 9.89
N TYR A 190 9.90 15.09 9.30
CA TYR A 190 8.67 15.74 9.76
C TYR A 190 7.46 14.85 9.56
N VAL A 191 6.51 14.96 10.49
CA VAL A 191 5.16 14.38 10.39
C VAL A 191 4.17 15.49 10.76
N PHE A 192 3.15 15.73 9.92
CA PHE A 192 2.15 16.79 10.11
C PHE A 192 0.75 16.38 9.62
#